data_c858675a400ba616d426b8391a59f3bc
#
_entry.id   c858675a400ba616d426b8391a59f3bc
#
_cell.length_a   1.000
_cell.length_b   1.000
_cell.length_c   1.000
_cell.angle_alpha   90.00
_cell.angle_beta   90.00
_cell.angle_gamma   90.00
#
_symmetry.space_group_name_H-M   'P 1'
#
loop_
_entity.id
_entity.type
_entity.pdbx_description
1 polymer ?
#
loop_
_entity_poly.entity_id
_entity_poly.type
_entity_poly.pdbx_seq_one_letter_code
_entity_poly.pdbx_strand_id
1 'polypeptide(L)'
;MSKLSLFGLFGLVIRRDLLLAMRRRADVLTTLVFFVMVVSLFPLGVGPEMDMLRKMAPGVVWVAALLASMLSLGRMFSADYLDGTLEQMLLAPQSLSMLVLGKIVAHWMLSGLPLVLIAPVLGLQFDMPAQALWVLILVLLLGTPILSMIGAIGAALTLGLRGGGVLVSLLVLPLCIPVLIFGTGAVEAVNTGMTIVPHVALLGALLLLALVFTPWVTAQALRISME
;
A
#
# COMPACT_ATOMS: atom_id res chain seq x y z
N MET A 1 22.61 27.86 10.78
CA MET A 1 21.83 26.79 10.09
C MET A 1 20.58 26.54 10.94
N SER A 2 19.43 26.98 10.48
CA SER A 2 18.15 26.77 11.18
C SER A 2 17.89 25.27 11.29
N LYS A 3 17.74 24.76 12.52
CA LYS A 3 17.31 23.38 12.76
C LYS A 3 15.91 23.24 12.17
N LEU A 4 15.81 22.66 10.97
CA LEU A 4 14.51 22.27 10.44
C LEU A 4 13.80 21.41 11.50
N SER A 5 12.56 21.81 11.86
CA SER A 5 11.77 20.99 12.78
C SER A 5 11.57 19.60 12.19
N LEU A 6 11.42 18.57 13.01
CA LEU A 6 11.16 17.19 12.56
C LEU A 6 9.96 17.13 11.57
N PHE A 7 8.92 17.91 11.84
CA PHE A 7 7.75 18.04 10.95
C PHE A 7 8.08 18.72 9.61
N GLY A 8 8.96 19.72 9.61
CA GLY A 8 9.40 20.37 8.37
C GLY A 8 10.18 19.42 7.47
N LEU A 9 11.04 18.57 8.05
CA LEU A 9 11.79 17.56 7.32
C LEU A 9 10.87 16.49 6.71
N PHE A 10 9.92 15.98 7.50
CA PHE A 10 8.90 15.02 7.05
C PHE A 10 8.13 15.55 5.85
N GLY A 11 7.63 16.80 5.93
CA GLY A 11 6.93 17.44 4.82
C GLY A 11 7.80 17.64 3.57
N LEU A 12 9.09 17.93 3.74
CA LEU A 12 10.03 18.07 2.62
C LEU A 12 10.24 16.75 1.88
N VAL A 13 10.39 15.62 2.60
CA VAL A 13 10.54 14.30 1.98
C VAL A 13 9.30 13.96 1.17
N ILE A 14 8.11 14.09 1.75
CA ILE A 14 6.85 13.83 1.04
C ILE A 14 6.76 14.69 -0.21
N ARG A 15 6.97 16.01 -0.08
CA ARG A 15 6.90 16.93 -1.22
C ARG A 15 7.90 16.56 -2.33
N ARG A 16 9.15 16.21 -1.96
CA ARG A 16 10.17 15.77 -2.92
C ARG A 16 9.70 14.54 -3.70
N ASP A 17 9.25 13.51 -2.99
CA ASP A 17 8.87 12.24 -3.60
C ASP A 17 7.61 12.39 -4.46
N LEU A 18 6.64 13.20 -4.03
CA LEU A 18 5.45 13.54 -4.85
C LEU A 18 5.85 14.29 -6.14
N LEU A 19 6.75 15.26 -6.06
CA LEU A 19 7.23 15.99 -7.24
C LEU A 19 8.01 15.09 -8.21
N LEU A 20 8.83 14.17 -7.70
CA LEU A 20 9.54 13.19 -8.52
C LEU A 20 8.56 12.24 -9.21
N ALA A 21 7.54 11.77 -8.50
CA ALA A 21 6.51 10.90 -9.07
C ALA A 21 5.67 11.61 -10.14
N MET A 22 5.37 12.91 -9.97
CA MET A 22 4.69 13.70 -11.01
C MET A 22 5.49 13.78 -12.31
N ARG A 23 6.81 13.66 -12.24
CA ARG A 23 7.68 13.57 -13.44
C ARG A 23 7.69 12.15 -14.02
N ARG A 24 7.42 11.13 -13.21
CA ARG A 24 7.38 9.70 -13.61
C ARG A 24 5.94 9.15 -13.57
N ARG A 25 4.99 9.87 -14.19
CA ARG A 25 3.54 9.52 -14.18
C ARG A 25 3.26 8.10 -14.66
N ALA A 26 4.09 7.57 -15.55
CA ALA A 26 3.95 6.21 -16.06
C ALA A 26 3.94 5.16 -14.94
N ASP A 27 4.72 5.34 -13.89
CA ASP A 27 4.82 4.40 -12.78
C ASP A 27 3.53 4.32 -11.96
N VAL A 28 2.92 5.47 -11.69
CA VAL A 28 1.62 5.57 -10.97
C VAL A 28 0.50 5.01 -11.85
N LEU A 29 0.49 5.40 -13.13
CA LEU A 29 -0.50 4.91 -14.11
C LEU A 29 -0.42 3.40 -14.29
N THR A 30 0.77 2.81 -14.34
CA THR A 30 0.94 1.35 -14.48
C THR A 30 0.28 0.60 -13.33
N THR A 31 0.49 1.06 -12.08
CA THR A 31 -0.13 0.46 -10.88
C THR A 31 -1.65 0.56 -10.93
N LEU A 32 -2.16 1.73 -11.33
CA LEU A 32 -3.60 1.98 -11.42
C LEU A 32 -4.28 1.20 -12.54
N VAL A 33 -3.68 1.22 -13.74
CA VAL A 33 -4.18 0.47 -14.91
C VAL A 33 -4.17 -1.03 -14.62
N PHE A 34 -3.11 -1.54 -13.97
CA PHE A 34 -3.04 -2.93 -13.54
C PHE A 34 -4.21 -3.28 -12.59
N PHE A 35 -4.46 -2.45 -11.57
CA PHE A 35 -5.58 -2.64 -10.66
C PHE A 35 -6.92 -2.68 -11.38
N VAL A 36 -7.20 -1.67 -12.22
CA VAL A 36 -8.43 -1.59 -13.02
C VAL A 36 -8.58 -2.81 -13.91
N MET A 37 -7.52 -3.20 -14.64
CA MET A 37 -7.56 -4.37 -15.53
C MET A 37 -7.85 -5.65 -14.75
N VAL A 38 -7.13 -5.92 -13.66
CA VAL A 38 -7.35 -7.14 -12.88
C VAL A 38 -8.79 -7.21 -12.39
N VAL A 39 -9.31 -6.14 -11.78
CA VAL A 39 -10.68 -6.12 -11.24
C VAL A 39 -11.71 -6.29 -12.36
N SER A 40 -11.54 -5.58 -13.50
CA SER A 40 -12.53 -5.61 -14.60
C SER A 40 -12.52 -6.91 -15.41
N LEU A 41 -11.43 -7.68 -15.37
CA LEU A 41 -11.38 -9.00 -16.06
C LEU A 41 -12.24 -10.05 -15.35
N PHE A 42 -12.49 -9.94 -14.05
CA PHE A 42 -13.29 -10.93 -13.31
C PHE A 42 -14.76 -10.98 -13.78
N PRO A 43 -15.52 -9.87 -13.88
CA PRO A 43 -16.86 -9.91 -14.42
C PRO A 43 -16.93 -10.47 -15.85
N LEU A 44 -15.91 -10.20 -16.66
CA LEU A 44 -15.83 -10.72 -18.04
C LEU A 44 -15.54 -12.23 -18.09
N GLY A 45 -14.74 -12.74 -17.13
CA GLY A 45 -14.34 -14.14 -17.09
C GLY A 45 -15.35 -15.05 -16.38
N VAL A 46 -16.06 -14.55 -15.38
CA VAL A 46 -17.04 -15.31 -14.58
C VAL A 46 -18.40 -15.36 -15.25
N GLY A 47 -18.73 -14.33 -16.06
CA GLY A 47 -20.03 -14.21 -16.72
C GLY A 47 -21.03 -13.34 -15.93
N PRO A 48 -22.29 -13.21 -16.43
CA PRO A 48 -23.25 -12.21 -15.96
C PRO A 48 -24.02 -12.60 -14.68
N GLU A 49 -23.60 -13.60 -13.93
CA GLU A 49 -24.28 -14.06 -12.73
C GLU A 49 -24.03 -13.08 -11.58
N MET A 50 -24.96 -12.15 -11.34
CA MET A 50 -24.81 -11.03 -10.40
C MET A 50 -24.58 -11.47 -8.95
N ASP A 51 -25.24 -12.55 -8.48
CA ASP A 51 -25.08 -13.05 -7.12
C ASP A 51 -23.67 -13.58 -6.86
N MET A 52 -23.08 -14.26 -7.86
CA MET A 52 -21.69 -14.72 -7.79
C MET A 52 -20.73 -13.55 -7.82
N LEU A 53 -20.94 -12.59 -8.70
CA LEU A 53 -20.11 -11.38 -8.79
C LEU A 53 -20.11 -10.59 -7.49
N ARG A 54 -21.27 -10.35 -6.88
CA ARG A 54 -21.36 -9.65 -5.58
C ARG A 54 -20.59 -10.35 -4.48
N LYS A 55 -20.66 -11.68 -4.39
CA LYS A 55 -19.92 -12.47 -3.38
C LYS A 55 -18.42 -12.41 -3.57
N MET A 56 -17.94 -12.40 -4.83
CA MET A 56 -16.51 -12.38 -5.14
C MET A 56 -15.90 -10.97 -5.03
N ALA A 57 -16.69 -9.92 -5.21
CA ALA A 57 -16.23 -8.54 -5.33
C ALA A 57 -15.23 -8.10 -4.24
N PRO A 58 -15.50 -8.31 -2.91
CA PRO A 58 -14.56 -7.89 -1.87
C PRO A 58 -13.19 -8.54 -2.02
N GLY A 59 -13.19 -9.86 -2.26
CA GLY A 59 -11.94 -10.62 -2.45
C GLY A 59 -11.17 -10.19 -3.68
N VAL A 60 -11.86 -10.02 -4.82
CA VAL A 60 -11.24 -9.59 -6.08
C VAL A 60 -10.61 -8.21 -5.94
N VAL A 61 -11.33 -7.24 -5.38
CA VAL A 61 -10.80 -5.87 -5.20
C VAL A 61 -9.60 -5.86 -4.26
N TRP A 62 -9.65 -6.60 -3.15
CA TRP A 62 -8.54 -6.67 -2.20
C TRP A 62 -7.30 -7.38 -2.77
N VAL A 63 -7.48 -8.50 -3.45
CA VAL A 63 -6.36 -9.21 -4.10
C VAL A 63 -5.73 -8.33 -5.19
N ALA A 64 -6.55 -7.68 -6.00
CA ALA A 64 -6.06 -6.77 -7.03
C ALA A 64 -5.32 -5.57 -6.41
N ALA A 65 -5.81 -4.98 -5.30
CA ALA A 65 -5.15 -3.90 -4.58
C ALA A 65 -3.80 -4.35 -4.01
N LEU A 66 -3.73 -5.56 -3.44
CA LEU A 66 -2.49 -6.14 -2.94
C LEU A 66 -1.48 -6.32 -4.08
N LEU A 67 -1.87 -6.94 -5.19
CA LEU A 67 -0.99 -7.18 -6.34
C LEU A 67 -0.51 -5.86 -6.96
N ALA A 68 -1.41 -4.87 -7.10
CA ALA A 68 -1.05 -3.53 -7.57
C ALA A 68 -0.06 -2.83 -6.63
N SER A 69 -0.25 -2.97 -5.30
CA SER A 69 0.70 -2.46 -4.31
C SER A 69 2.06 -3.13 -4.44
N MET A 70 2.12 -4.46 -4.61
CA MET A 70 3.38 -5.20 -4.82
C MET A 70 4.17 -4.67 -6.02
N LEU A 71 3.48 -4.34 -7.11
CA LEU A 71 4.11 -3.80 -8.32
C LEU A 71 4.83 -2.46 -8.08
N SER A 72 4.33 -1.65 -7.15
CA SER A 72 4.91 -0.34 -6.82
C SER A 72 6.04 -0.40 -5.78
N LEU A 73 6.01 -1.41 -4.88
CA LEU A 73 6.94 -1.51 -3.75
C LEU A 73 8.41 -1.63 -4.15
N GLY A 74 8.71 -2.39 -5.19
CA GLY A 74 10.08 -2.56 -5.68
C GLY A 74 10.77 -1.25 -6.10
N ARG A 75 9.99 -0.19 -6.33
CA ARG A 75 10.48 1.13 -6.73
C ARG A 75 10.64 2.11 -5.57
N MET A 76 10.17 1.78 -4.37
CA MET A 76 10.11 2.70 -3.22
C MET A 76 11.50 3.26 -2.83
N PHE A 77 12.52 2.42 -2.84
CA PHE A 77 13.89 2.80 -2.47
C PHE A 77 14.90 2.68 -3.61
N SER A 78 14.56 1.97 -4.69
CA SER A 78 15.50 1.66 -5.77
C SER A 78 16.04 2.89 -6.49
N ALA A 79 15.23 3.92 -6.70
CA ALA A 79 15.67 5.14 -7.35
C ALA A 79 16.70 5.90 -6.48
N ASP A 80 16.41 6.05 -5.19
CA ASP A 80 17.31 6.72 -4.23
C ASP A 80 18.59 5.91 -3.98
N TYR A 81 18.53 4.59 -4.12
CA TYR A 81 19.71 3.72 -4.09
C TYR A 81 20.62 3.95 -5.30
N LEU A 82 20.04 3.99 -6.51
CA LEU A 82 20.81 4.15 -7.75
C LEU A 82 21.42 5.54 -7.91
N ASP A 83 20.80 6.58 -7.38
CA ASP A 83 21.30 7.97 -7.48
C ASP A 83 22.13 8.41 -6.26
N GLY A 84 22.38 7.53 -5.28
CA GLY A 84 23.17 7.80 -4.09
C GLY A 84 22.47 8.67 -3.05
N THR A 85 21.19 9.02 -3.24
CA THR A 85 20.41 9.79 -2.27
C THR A 85 20.20 9.02 -0.96
N LEU A 86 20.09 7.70 -1.04
CA LEU A 86 19.91 6.85 0.14
C LEU A 86 21.12 6.89 1.06
N GLU A 87 22.33 6.90 0.53
CA GLU A 87 23.57 7.07 1.31
C GLU A 87 23.58 8.40 2.06
N GLN A 88 23.17 9.48 1.37
CA GLN A 88 23.08 10.80 2.00
C GLN A 88 22.02 10.81 3.12
N MET A 89 20.91 10.08 2.97
CA MET A 89 19.90 9.94 4.01
C MET A 89 20.42 9.18 5.22
N LEU A 90 21.28 8.16 5.02
CA LEU A 90 21.91 7.39 6.10
C LEU A 90 22.93 8.22 6.89
N LEU A 91 23.67 9.10 6.20
CA LEU A 91 24.67 10.00 6.81
C LEU A 91 24.05 11.27 7.41
N ALA A 92 22.78 11.53 7.16
CA ALA A 92 22.11 12.73 7.67
C ALA A 92 22.00 12.70 9.20
N PRO A 93 22.16 13.83 9.88
CA PRO A 93 22.05 13.92 11.35
C PRO A 93 20.62 13.70 11.85
N GLN A 94 19.65 13.61 10.97
CA GLN A 94 18.24 13.41 11.27
C GLN A 94 17.91 11.93 11.47
N SER A 95 16.80 11.67 12.17
CA SER A 95 16.30 10.30 12.36
C SER A 95 15.93 9.65 11.01
N LEU A 96 16.63 8.59 10.64
CA LEU A 96 16.34 7.81 9.44
C LEU A 96 14.90 7.28 9.44
N SER A 97 14.38 6.89 10.60
CA SER A 97 12.98 6.41 10.73
C SER A 97 11.96 7.47 10.31
N MET A 98 12.22 8.76 10.58
CA MET A 98 11.34 9.86 10.14
C MET A 98 11.41 10.07 8.62
N LEU A 99 12.59 9.96 8.02
CA LEU A 99 12.76 10.03 6.57
C LEU A 99 12.04 8.87 5.88
N VAL A 100 12.20 7.66 6.41
CA VAL A 100 11.52 6.45 5.95
C VAL A 100 10.00 6.59 6.06
N LEU A 101 9.48 7.08 7.19
CA LEU A 101 8.05 7.32 7.35
C LEU A 101 7.53 8.31 6.29
N GLY A 102 8.27 9.38 6.02
CA GLY A 102 7.93 10.32 4.94
C GLY A 102 7.84 9.65 3.57
N LYS A 103 8.77 8.75 3.26
CA LYS A 103 8.76 7.97 2.01
C LYS A 103 7.59 7.00 1.93
N ILE A 104 7.28 6.31 3.03
CA ILE A 104 6.12 5.39 3.10
C ILE A 104 4.82 6.15 2.85
N VAL A 105 4.65 7.32 3.50
CA VAL A 105 3.46 8.16 3.29
C VAL A 105 3.38 8.66 1.84
N ALA A 106 4.48 9.13 1.27
CA ALA A 106 4.52 9.54 -0.13
C ALA A 106 4.16 8.38 -1.08
N HIS A 107 4.72 7.18 -0.85
CA HIS A 107 4.39 5.98 -1.61
C HIS A 107 2.91 5.63 -1.49
N TRP A 108 2.33 5.64 -0.29
CA TRP A 108 0.91 5.39 -0.10
C TRP A 108 0.03 6.42 -0.83
N MET A 109 0.37 7.70 -0.78
CA MET A 109 -0.36 8.74 -1.52
C MET A 109 -0.32 8.54 -3.03
N LEU A 110 0.74 7.94 -3.57
CA LEU A 110 0.93 7.72 -5.00
C LEU A 110 0.38 6.37 -5.50
N SER A 111 0.41 5.36 -4.67
CA SER A 111 -0.03 4.00 -5.05
C SER A 111 -1.32 3.59 -4.34
N GLY A 112 -1.42 3.71 -3.02
CA GLY A 112 -2.56 3.25 -2.24
C GLY A 112 -3.79 4.14 -2.37
N LEU A 113 -3.62 5.46 -2.21
CA LEU A 113 -4.75 6.39 -2.26
C LEU A 113 -5.50 6.39 -3.60
N PRO A 114 -4.83 6.34 -4.78
CA PRO A 114 -5.54 6.20 -6.06
C PRO A 114 -6.36 4.91 -6.16
N LEU A 115 -5.90 3.79 -5.58
CA LEU A 115 -6.66 2.54 -5.54
C LEU A 115 -7.94 2.71 -4.71
N VAL A 116 -7.85 3.36 -3.54
CA VAL A 116 -9.01 3.66 -2.69
C VAL A 116 -10.04 4.51 -3.42
N LEU A 117 -9.60 5.51 -4.19
CA LEU A 117 -10.49 6.41 -4.93
C LEU A 117 -11.20 5.73 -6.11
N ILE A 118 -10.56 4.77 -6.77
CA ILE A 118 -11.13 4.05 -7.93
C ILE A 118 -11.92 2.81 -7.50
N ALA A 119 -11.60 2.20 -6.36
CA ALA A 119 -12.26 0.99 -5.88
C ALA A 119 -13.80 1.04 -5.87
N PRO A 120 -14.47 2.13 -5.44
CA PRO A 120 -15.93 2.20 -5.48
C PRO A 120 -16.49 2.17 -6.91
N VAL A 121 -15.81 2.79 -7.88
CA VAL A 121 -16.21 2.75 -9.29
C VAL A 121 -16.12 1.32 -9.82
N LEU A 122 -15.07 0.59 -9.46
CA LEU A 122 -14.92 -0.81 -9.83
C LEU A 122 -15.92 -1.71 -9.09
N GLY A 123 -16.25 -1.40 -7.84
CA GLY A 123 -17.29 -2.11 -7.07
C GLY A 123 -18.68 -2.05 -7.73
N LEU A 124 -18.98 -0.97 -8.46
CA LEU A 124 -20.23 -0.87 -9.23
C LEU A 124 -20.31 -1.91 -10.37
N GLN A 125 -19.19 -2.35 -10.92
CA GLN A 125 -19.16 -3.42 -11.93
C GLN A 125 -19.64 -4.77 -11.37
N PHE A 126 -19.56 -4.94 -10.05
CA PHE A 126 -20.02 -6.13 -9.33
C PHE A 126 -21.41 -5.93 -8.71
N ASP A 127 -22.10 -4.86 -9.05
CA ASP A 127 -23.40 -4.50 -8.49
C ASP A 127 -23.42 -4.51 -6.94
N MET A 128 -22.33 -3.97 -6.34
CA MET A 128 -22.22 -3.88 -4.88
C MET A 128 -23.19 -2.85 -4.31
N PRO A 129 -23.91 -3.16 -3.21
CA PRO A 129 -24.78 -2.20 -2.56
C PRO A 129 -24.01 -1.02 -1.96
N ALA A 130 -24.64 0.16 -1.88
CA ALA A 130 -24.00 1.39 -1.43
C ALA A 130 -23.31 1.26 -0.05
N GLN A 131 -23.93 0.54 0.87
CA GLN A 131 -23.33 0.29 2.19
C GLN A 131 -22.01 -0.48 2.10
N ALA A 132 -21.95 -1.53 1.25
CA ALA A 132 -20.75 -2.31 1.04
C ALA A 132 -19.64 -1.48 0.37
N LEU A 133 -19.99 -0.56 -0.56
CA LEU A 133 -19.04 0.37 -1.17
C LEU A 133 -18.42 1.32 -0.15
N TRP A 134 -19.21 1.90 0.77
CA TRP A 134 -18.67 2.75 1.84
C TRP A 134 -17.72 1.99 2.79
N VAL A 135 -18.09 0.77 3.15
CA VAL A 135 -17.21 -0.08 3.97
C VAL A 135 -15.95 -0.46 3.22
N LEU A 136 -16.06 -0.77 1.92
CA LEU A 136 -14.90 -1.05 1.07
C LEU A 136 -13.91 0.13 1.05
N ILE A 137 -14.41 1.36 0.88
CA ILE A 137 -13.58 2.58 0.96
C ILE A 137 -12.88 2.68 2.32
N LEU A 138 -13.64 2.52 3.41
CA LEU A 138 -13.12 2.62 4.77
C LEU A 138 -12.01 1.60 5.03
N VAL A 139 -12.24 0.33 4.71
CA VAL A 139 -11.24 -0.72 4.99
C VAL A 139 -10.05 -0.65 4.06
N LEU A 140 -10.20 -0.22 2.81
CA LEU A 140 -9.08 0.06 1.91
C LEU A 140 -8.26 1.26 2.41
N LEU A 141 -8.91 2.31 2.93
CA LEU A 141 -8.22 3.47 3.51
C LEU A 141 -7.38 3.10 4.73
N LEU A 142 -7.84 2.13 5.54
CA LEU A 142 -7.08 1.60 6.69
C LEU A 142 -6.02 0.60 6.26
N GLY A 143 -6.32 -0.27 5.30
CA GLY A 143 -5.46 -1.38 4.93
C GLY A 143 -4.36 -1.03 3.94
N THR A 144 -4.60 -0.16 2.96
CA THR A 144 -3.56 0.19 1.97
C THR A 144 -2.34 0.89 2.58
N PRO A 145 -2.44 1.73 3.64
CA PRO A 145 -1.24 2.19 4.36
C PRO A 145 -0.47 1.04 5.00
N ILE A 146 -1.17 0.04 5.58
CA ILE A 146 -0.52 -1.15 6.16
C ILE A 146 0.27 -1.91 5.09
N LEU A 147 -0.32 -2.10 3.90
CA LEU A 147 0.38 -2.74 2.76
C LEU A 147 1.65 -1.97 2.39
N SER A 148 1.59 -0.64 2.33
CA SER A 148 2.76 0.22 2.05
C SER A 148 3.83 0.12 3.14
N MET A 149 3.41 0.03 4.41
CA MET A 149 4.32 -0.13 5.55
C MET A 149 5.02 -1.48 5.55
N ILE A 150 4.27 -2.58 5.50
CA ILE A 150 4.84 -3.94 5.43
C ILE A 150 5.73 -4.07 4.20
N GLY A 151 5.27 -3.54 3.07
CA GLY A 151 6.00 -3.52 1.82
C GLY A 151 7.32 -2.77 1.89
N ALA A 152 7.39 -1.68 2.66
CA ALA A 152 8.62 -0.92 2.84
C ALA A 152 9.71 -1.76 3.53
N ILE A 153 9.37 -2.61 4.49
CA ILE A 153 10.32 -3.54 5.12
C ILE A 153 10.88 -4.50 4.06
N GLY A 154 9.99 -5.12 3.26
CA GLY A 154 10.41 -6.04 2.20
C GLY A 154 11.29 -5.36 1.14
N ALA A 155 10.90 -4.16 0.70
CA ALA A 155 11.65 -3.38 -0.28
C ALA A 155 13.04 -2.97 0.24
N ALA A 156 13.16 -2.64 1.54
CA ALA A 156 14.44 -2.34 2.17
C ALA A 156 15.36 -3.57 2.26
N LEU A 157 14.83 -4.72 2.69
CA LEU A 157 15.59 -5.97 2.85
C LEU A 157 16.08 -6.56 1.53
N THR A 158 15.41 -6.27 0.43
CA THR A 158 15.76 -6.82 -0.89
C THR A 158 16.47 -5.82 -1.80
N LEU A 159 16.83 -4.66 -1.25
CA LEU A 159 17.50 -3.58 -1.96
C LEU A 159 18.87 -4.05 -2.49
N GLY A 160 19.17 -3.76 -3.73
CA GLY A 160 20.43 -4.17 -4.38
C GLY A 160 20.48 -5.64 -4.85
N LEU A 161 19.51 -6.49 -4.46
CA LEU A 161 19.50 -7.89 -4.86
C LEU A 161 18.97 -8.06 -6.29
N ARG A 162 19.64 -8.95 -7.07
CA ARG A 162 19.12 -9.38 -8.37
C ARG A 162 17.80 -10.14 -8.18
N GLY A 163 16.73 -9.69 -8.85
CA GLY A 163 15.40 -10.29 -8.66
C GLY A 163 14.66 -9.83 -7.39
N GLY A 164 15.10 -8.74 -6.76
CA GLY A 164 14.52 -8.22 -5.52
C GLY A 164 13.00 -8.09 -5.52
N GLY A 165 12.38 -7.76 -6.68
CA GLY A 165 10.93 -7.64 -6.78
C GLY A 165 10.17 -8.94 -6.46
N VAL A 166 10.69 -10.10 -6.89
CA VAL A 166 10.10 -11.41 -6.55
C VAL A 166 10.29 -11.73 -5.07
N LEU A 167 11.47 -11.42 -4.52
CA LEU A 167 11.76 -11.61 -3.10
C LEU A 167 10.90 -10.73 -2.21
N VAL A 168 10.67 -9.46 -2.59
CA VAL A 168 9.70 -8.59 -1.89
C VAL A 168 8.34 -9.27 -1.82
N SER A 169 7.82 -9.73 -2.96
CA SER A 169 6.50 -10.36 -2.99
C SER A 169 6.43 -11.61 -2.10
N LEU A 170 7.44 -12.47 -2.17
CA LEU A 170 7.48 -13.71 -1.38
C LEU A 170 7.50 -13.42 0.13
N LEU A 171 8.22 -12.38 0.56
CA LEU A 171 8.34 -12.02 1.96
C LEU A 171 7.11 -11.25 2.47
N VAL A 172 6.55 -10.34 1.66
CA VAL A 172 5.48 -9.43 2.07
C VAL A 172 4.10 -10.08 1.98
N LEU A 173 3.84 -10.94 0.97
CA LEU A 173 2.52 -11.55 0.77
C LEU A 173 1.96 -12.23 2.03
N PRO A 174 2.71 -13.12 2.73
CA PRO A 174 2.17 -13.77 3.92
C PRO A 174 1.81 -12.78 5.04
N LEU A 175 2.58 -11.70 5.18
CA LEU A 175 2.34 -10.67 6.20
C LEU A 175 1.11 -9.80 5.88
N CYS A 176 0.70 -9.75 4.62
CA CYS A 176 -0.48 -9.01 4.18
C CYS A 176 -1.78 -9.83 4.29
N ILE A 177 -1.71 -11.16 4.49
CA ILE A 177 -2.90 -12.02 4.59
C ILE A 177 -3.89 -11.55 5.67
N PRO A 178 -3.47 -11.18 6.90
CA PRO A 178 -4.41 -10.68 7.91
C PRO A 178 -5.16 -9.43 7.46
N VAL A 179 -4.49 -8.51 6.73
CA VAL A 179 -5.11 -7.29 6.20
C VAL A 179 -6.19 -7.64 5.19
N LEU A 180 -5.93 -8.62 4.30
CA LEU A 180 -6.92 -9.11 3.36
C LEU A 180 -8.13 -9.73 4.07
N ILE A 181 -7.89 -10.62 5.03
CA ILE A 181 -8.95 -11.33 5.76
C ILE A 181 -9.88 -10.34 6.45
N PHE A 182 -9.33 -9.37 7.19
CA PHE A 182 -10.16 -8.40 7.90
C PHE A 182 -10.79 -7.37 6.96
N GLY A 183 -10.10 -7.00 5.88
CA GLY A 183 -10.63 -6.10 4.88
C GLY A 183 -11.81 -6.67 4.10
N THR A 184 -11.68 -7.90 3.60
CA THR A 184 -12.76 -8.61 2.91
C THR A 184 -13.89 -8.98 3.86
N GLY A 185 -13.55 -9.45 5.07
CA GLY A 185 -14.52 -9.84 6.10
C GLY A 185 -15.41 -8.68 6.56
N ALA A 186 -14.89 -7.45 6.61
CA ALA A 186 -15.71 -6.29 6.93
C ALA A 186 -16.81 -6.01 5.88
N VAL A 187 -16.46 -6.15 4.59
CA VAL A 187 -17.43 -5.97 3.50
C VAL A 187 -18.46 -7.09 3.49
N GLU A 188 -18.03 -8.33 3.72
CA GLU A 188 -18.91 -9.49 3.82
C GLU A 188 -19.87 -9.38 5.04
N ALA A 189 -19.38 -8.86 6.17
CA ALA A 189 -20.21 -8.61 7.36
C ALA A 189 -21.39 -7.70 7.05
N VAL A 190 -21.19 -6.64 6.25
CA VAL A 190 -22.29 -5.76 5.80
C VAL A 190 -23.28 -6.50 4.91
N ASN A 191 -22.79 -7.30 3.96
CA ASN A 191 -23.64 -8.05 3.04
C ASN A 191 -24.53 -9.08 3.77
N THR A 192 -24.06 -9.56 4.93
CA THR A 192 -24.79 -10.54 5.77
C THR A 192 -25.52 -9.91 6.95
N GLY A 193 -25.55 -8.56 7.05
CA GLY A 193 -26.20 -7.83 8.15
C GLY A 193 -25.49 -7.94 9.51
N MET A 194 -24.23 -8.35 9.51
CA MET A 194 -23.39 -8.43 10.71
C MET A 194 -22.65 -7.11 10.98
N THR A 195 -22.13 -6.95 12.20
CA THR A 195 -21.36 -5.78 12.59
C THR A 195 -19.94 -5.79 11.98
N ILE A 196 -19.49 -4.64 11.48
CA ILE A 196 -18.14 -4.43 10.95
C ILE A 196 -17.10 -4.13 12.03
N VAL A 197 -17.56 -3.80 13.25
CA VAL A 197 -16.70 -3.27 14.32
C VAL A 197 -15.48 -4.13 14.62
N PRO A 198 -15.56 -5.47 14.74
CA PRO A 198 -14.39 -6.29 15.00
C PRO A 198 -13.33 -6.20 13.89
N HIS A 199 -13.75 -6.21 12.63
CA HIS A 199 -12.87 -6.14 11.47
C HIS A 199 -12.14 -4.80 11.40
N VAL A 200 -12.88 -3.70 11.56
CA VAL A 200 -12.31 -2.34 11.54
C VAL A 200 -11.39 -2.13 12.74
N ALA A 201 -11.74 -2.64 13.93
CA ALA A 201 -10.91 -2.54 15.12
C ALA A 201 -9.56 -3.29 14.93
N LEU A 202 -9.60 -4.49 14.33
CA LEU A 202 -8.40 -5.27 14.05
C LEU A 202 -7.52 -4.60 12.98
N LEU A 203 -8.11 -4.07 11.90
CA LEU A 203 -7.37 -3.27 10.92
C LEU A 203 -6.75 -2.03 11.55
N GLY A 204 -7.50 -1.32 12.41
CA GLY A 204 -6.99 -0.16 13.14
C GLY A 204 -5.83 -0.52 14.06
N ALA A 205 -5.93 -1.64 14.78
CA ALA A 205 -4.84 -2.14 15.63
C ALA A 205 -3.59 -2.50 14.82
N LEU A 206 -3.76 -3.18 13.67
CA LEU A 206 -2.66 -3.48 12.74
C LEU A 206 -2.03 -2.20 12.18
N LEU A 207 -2.84 -1.20 11.84
CA LEU A 207 -2.33 0.09 11.37
C LEU A 207 -1.49 0.80 12.43
N LEU A 208 -1.98 0.86 13.67
CA LEU A 208 -1.25 1.46 14.78
C LEU A 208 0.07 0.73 15.05
N LEU A 209 0.04 -0.59 15.06
CA LEU A 209 1.23 -1.43 15.22
C LEU A 209 2.23 -1.17 14.08
N ALA A 210 1.76 -1.15 12.84
CA ALA A 210 2.60 -0.85 11.69
C ALA A 210 3.21 0.56 11.76
N LEU A 211 2.43 1.57 12.16
CA LEU A 211 2.92 2.96 12.32
C LEU A 211 4.07 3.08 13.32
N VAL A 212 4.01 2.31 14.41
CA VAL A 212 5.04 2.35 15.46
C VAL A 212 6.30 1.59 15.04
N PHE A 213 6.14 0.37 14.52
CA PHE A 213 7.28 -0.53 14.28
C PHE A 213 7.92 -0.39 12.91
N THR A 214 7.12 -0.19 11.85
CA THR A 214 7.64 -0.23 10.47
C THR A 214 8.73 0.81 10.20
N PRO A 215 8.60 2.10 10.58
CA PRO A 215 9.63 3.08 10.26
C PRO A 215 10.98 2.74 10.88
N TRP A 216 10.97 2.17 12.10
CA TRP A 216 12.18 1.75 12.79
C TRP A 216 12.79 0.50 12.15
N VAL A 217 11.99 -0.55 11.92
CA VAL A 217 12.44 -1.80 11.30
C VAL A 217 12.99 -1.55 9.90
N THR A 218 12.28 -0.75 9.08
CA THR A 218 12.73 -0.39 7.73
C THR A 218 14.03 0.40 7.76
N ALA A 219 14.20 1.31 8.72
CA ALA A 219 15.45 2.06 8.86
C ALA A 219 16.64 1.14 9.21
N GLN A 220 16.43 0.11 10.04
CA GLN A 220 17.48 -0.89 10.32
C GLN A 220 17.76 -1.77 9.10
N ALA A 221 16.70 -2.20 8.40
CA ALA A 221 16.85 -2.98 7.16
C ALA A 221 17.67 -2.24 6.11
N LEU A 222 17.43 -0.94 5.91
CA LEU A 222 18.20 -0.10 4.99
C LEU A 222 19.67 0.00 5.39
N ARG A 223 19.99 0.11 6.69
CA ARG A 223 21.40 0.12 7.15
C ARG A 223 22.11 -1.17 6.81
N ILE A 224 21.48 -2.32 7.10
CA ILE A 224 22.06 -3.64 6.80
C ILE A 224 22.26 -3.85 5.29
N SER A 225 21.32 -3.37 4.47
CA SER A 225 21.40 -3.54 3.00
C SER A 225 22.44 -2.62 2.33
N MET A 226 22.96 -1.63 3.06
CA MET A 226 23.96 -0.68 2.56
C MET A 226 25.37 -0.95 3.10
N GLU A 227 25.53 -1.92 4.02
CA GLU A 227 26.82 -2.46 4.47
C GLU A 227 27.38 -3.50 3.49
#